data_021834a3bc076fe23a659008d64b600c
#
_entry.id   021834a3bc076fe23a659008d64b600c
#
_cell.length_a   1.000
_cell.length_b   1.000
_cell.length_c   1.000
_cell.angle_alpha   90.00
_cell.angle_beta   90.00
_cell.angle_gamma   90.00
#
_symmetry.space_group_name_H-M   'P 1'
#
loop_
_entity.id
_entity.type
_entity.pdbx_description
1 polymer ?
#
loop_
_entity_poly.entity_id
_entity_poly.type
_entity_poly.pdbx_seq_one_letter_code
_entity_poly.pdbx_strand_id
1 'polypeptide(L)'
;LRTLSIFDADILDPIVVGIGYPTDETQALLRLREGDLVPTKDNFAGIDSFSRFIVEDVPRHLENVFGITAGKTLLAGHSWGGAFALYMMASAKSTFDGYLASSPPILDTSLEQVDDFVKNLKFAKNTKLFLSFGACEGPNFADITEGVPLLNQSLDRHGPDNLQHRLIVLDDETHSSISLPAMSKGLRYLLQR
;
A
#
# COMPACT_ATOMS: atom_id res chain seq x y z
N LEU A 1 -5.95 -17.30 -7.71
CA LEU A 1 -5.04 -17.25 -6.54
C LEU A 1 -4.87 -18.61 -5.85
N ARG A 2 -5.84 -19.52 -5.87
CA ARG A 2 -5.65 -20.92 -5.43
C ARG A 2 -4.52 -21.66 -6.15
N THR A 3 -4.13 -21.20 -7.33
CA THR A 3 -3.06 -21.80 -8.11
C THR A 3 -1.67 -21.58 -7.49
N LEU A 4 -1.48 -20.48 -6.75
CA LEU A 4 -0.19 -20.18 -6.12
C LEU A 4 0.12 -21.15 -4.97
N SER A 5 -0.85 -21.49 -4.13
CA SER A 5 -0.63 -22.41 -3.01
C SER A 5 -0.43 -23.87 -3.43
N ILE A 6 -0.90 -24.27 -4.62
CA ILE A 6 -0.67 -25.61 -5.16
C ILE A 6 0.81 -25.79 -5.55
N PHE A 7 1.43 -24.74 -6.06
CA PHE A 7 2.82 -24.79 -6.54
C PHE A 7 3.83 -24.20 -5.54
N ASP A 8 3.38 -23.32 -4.66
CA ASP A 8 4.19 -22.65 -3.64
C ASP A 8 3.58 -22.94 -2.26
N ALA A 9 3.88 -24.11 -1.70
CA ALA A 9 3.28 -24.61 -0.45
C ALA A 9 3.57 -23.75 0.79
N ASP A 10 4.48 -22.79 0.71
CA ASP A 10 4.84 -21.82 1.74
C ASP A 10 4.02 -20.53 1.68
N ILE A 11 3.08 -20.42 0.73
CA ILE A 11 2.22 -19.23 0.54
C ILE A 11 0.81 -19.53 1.04
N LEU A 12 0.22 -18.55 1.76
CA LEU A 12 -1.18 -18.59 2.18
C LEU A 12 -2.09 -18.26 0.99
N ASP A 13 -3.24 -18.94 0.89
CA ASP A 13 -4.30 -18.61 -0.06
C ASP A 13 -5.05 -17.34 0.34
N PRO A 14 -4.90 -16.22 -0.39
CA PRO A 14 -5.60 -14.99 -0.05
C PRO A 14 -7.01 -14.94 -0.63
N ILE A 15 -7.90 -14.26 0.08
CA ILE A 15 -9.11 -13.69 -0.48
C ILE A 15 -8.78 -12.25 -0.88
N VAL A 16 -9.05 -11.88 -2.14
CA VAL A 16 -8.82 -10.53 -2.64
C VAL A 16 -10.13 -9.79 -2.69
N VAL A 17 -10.14 -8.62 -2.04
CA VAL A 17 -11.28 -7.69 -2.05
C VAL A 17 -10.86 -6.44 -2.82
N GLY A 18 -11.50 -6.20 -3.96
CA GLY A 18 -11.29 -5.00 -4.76
C GLY A 18 -12.20 -3.87 -4.29
N ILE A 19 -11.63 -2.69 -4.05
CA ILE A 19 -12.39 -1.48 -3.75
C ILE A 19 -12.44 -0.64 -5.03
N GLY A 20 -13.66 -0.44 -5.52
CA GLY A 20 -13.94 0.33 -6.73
C GLY A 20 -14.85 1.52 -6.46
N TYR A 21 -14.99 2.39 -7.44
CA TYR A 21 -15.85 3.56 -7.39
C TYR A 21 -17.08 3.37 -8.31
N PRO A 22 -18.25 3.85 -7.92
CA PRO A 22 -19.50 3.62 -8.67
C PRO A 22 -19.65 4.61 -9.83
N THR A 23 -18.61 4.78 -10.65
CA THR A 23 -18.63 5.70 -11.80
C THR A 23 -17.68 5.25 -12.90
N ASP A 24 -18.09 5.39 -14.14
CA ASP A 24 -17.29 5.15 -15.34
C ASP A 24 -16.71 6.47 -15.91
N GLU A 25 -17.15 7.63 -15.38
CA GLU A 25 -16.68 8.94 -15.83
C GLU A 25 -15.30 9.22 -15.22
N THR A 26 -14.29 9.39 -16.08
CA THR A 26 -12.89 9.55 -15.67
C THR A 26 -12.67 10.73 -14.73
N GLN A 27 -13.29 11.89 -14.98
CA GLN A 27 -13.12 13.08 -14.13
C GLN A 27 -13.75 12.91 -12.74
N ALA A 28 -14.92 12.26 -12.68
CA ALA A 28 -15.55 11.93 -11.41
C ALA A 28 -14.72 10.92 -10.62
N LEU A 29 -14.21 9.88 -11.30
CA LEU A 29 -13.31 8.88 -10.71
C LEU A 29 -12.06 9.52 -10.11
N LEU A 30 -11.40 10.42 -10.85
CA LEU A 30 -10.18 11.08 -10.37
C LEU A 30 -10.46 11.93 -9.12
N ARG A 31 -11.55 12.72 -9.12
CA ARG A 31 -11.94 13.54 -7.95
C ARG A 31 -12.23 12.68 -6.71
N LEU A 32 -12.96 11.57 -6.87
CA LEU A 32 -13.24 10.66 -5.76
C LEU A 32 -11.96 10.04 -5.22
N ARG A 33 -11.11 9.55 -6.11
CA ARG A 33 -9.82 8.97 -5.72
C ARG A 33 -8.90 9.97 -5.03
N GLU A 34 -8.81 11.19 -5.52
CA GLU A 34 -8.03 12.26 -4.89
C GLU A 34 -8.54 12.52 -3.47
N GLY A 35 -9.86 12.63 -3.31
CA GLY A 35 -10.52 12.84 -2.02
C GLY A 35 -10.25 11.74 -1.00
N ASP A 36 -10.21 10.49 -1.43
CA ASP A 36 -10.12 9.33 -0.55
C ASP A 36 -8.67 8.87 -0.29
N LEU A 37 -7.77 9.08 -1.26
CA LEU A 37 -6.45 8.43 -1.26
C LEU A 37 -5.27 9.38 -1.03
N VAL A 38 -5.46 10.70 -1.26
CA VAL A 38 -4.35 11.66 -1.19
C VAL A 38 -4.41 12.47 0.11
N PRO A 39 -3.45 12.29 1.02
CA PRO A 39 -3.39 13.03 2.29
C PRO A 39 -2.88 14.46 2.04
N THR A 40 -3.79 15.40 1.78
CA THR A 40 -3.46 16.82 1.71
C THR A 40 -3.96 17.53 2.97
N LYS A 41 -3.38 18.72 3.28
CA LYS A 41 -3.78 19.51 4.44
C LYS A 41 -5.27 19.88 4.42
N ASP A 42 -5.85 19.99 3.24
CA ASP A 42 -7.25 20.38 3.03
C ASP A 42 -8.21 19.18 2.93
N ASN A 43 -7.70 17.94 2.91
CA ASN A 43 -8.47 16.74 2.65
C ASN A 43 -8.46 15.67 3.76
N PHE A 44 -8.09 16.04 4.98
CA PHE A 44 -8.08 15.06 6.09
C PHE A 44 -9.43 14.39 6.36
N ALA A 45 -10.55 15.06 6.09
CA ALA A 45 -11.88 14.49 6.32
C ALA A 45 -12.21 13.35 5.35
N GLY A 46 -11.80 13.45 4.08
CA GLY A 46 -12.04 12.42 3.06
C GLY A 46 -11.23 11.17 3.37
N ILE A 47 -9.92 11.32 3.55
CA ILE A 47 -9.02 10.20 3.83
C ILE A 47 -9.36 9.51 5.17
N ASP A 48 -9.81 10.25 6.19
CA ASP A 48 -10.25 9.68 7.47
C ASP A 48 -11.53 8.87 7.32
N SER A 49 -12.48 9.35 6.53
CA SER A 49 -13.72 8.63 6.19
C SER A 49 -13.42 7.34 5.42
N PHE A 50 -12.56 7.42 4.42
CA PHE A 50 -12.17 6.25 3.62
C PHE A 50 -11.37 5.24 4.46
N SER A 51 -10.49 5.73 5.34
CA SER A 51 -9.76 4.86 6.28
C SER A 51 -10.71 4.08 7.19
N ARG A 52 -11.76 4.73 7.73
CA ARG A 52 -12.78 4.05 8.53
C ARG A 52 -13.56 3.03 7.72
N PHE A 53 -13.97 3.38 6.51
CA PHE A 53 -14.63 2.44 5.61
C PHE A 53 -13.79 1.17 5.39
N ILE A 54 -12.48 1.32 5.11
CA ILE A 54 -11.57 0.18 4.89
C ILE A 54 -11.39 -0.67 6.15
N VAL A 55 -11.30 -0.07 7.33
CA VAL A 55 -10.98 -0.81 8.59
C VAL A 55 -12.22 -1.35 9.28
N GLU A 56 -13.37 -0.72 9.10
CA GLU A 56 -14.58 -1.05 9.84
C GLU A 56 -15.68 -1.65 8.95
N ASP A 57 -16.04 -0.96 7.85
CA ASP A 57 -17.22 -1.34 7.06
C ASP A 57 -16.91 -2.51 6.12
N VAL A 58 -15.75 -2.55 5.49
CA VAL A 58 -15.35 -3.66 4.61
C VAL A 58 -15.29 -4.98 5.37
N PRO A 59 -14.59 -5.12 6.51
CA PRO A 59 -14.59 -6.37 7.27
C PRO A 59 -15.98 -6.78 7.76
N ARG A 60 -16.77 -5.83 8.25
CA ARG A 60 -18.14 -6.08 8.68
C ARG A 60 -19.03 -6.58 7.54
N HIS A 61 -18.89 -6.02 6.35
CA HIS A 61 -19.60 -6.49 5.17
C HIS A 61 -19.21 -7.90 4.78
N LEU A 62 -17.90 -8.22 4.78
CA LEU A 62 -17.40 -9.54 4.47
C LEU A 62 -17.91 -10.61 5.45
N GLU A 63 -17.93 -10.29 6.74
CA GLU A 63 -18.49 -11.18 7.75
C GLU A 63 -20.00 -11.40 7.58
N ASN A 64 -20.77 -10.31 7.45
CA ASN A 64 -22.22 -10.39 7.41
C ASN A 64 -22.76 -11.03 6.12
N VAL A 65 -22.12 -10.80 4.97
CA VAL A 65 -22.64 -11.25 3.67
C VAL A 65 -22.01 -12.58 3.24
N PHE A 66 -20.74 -12.79 3.56
CA PHE A 66 -19.98 -13.95 3.07
C PHE A 66 -19.52 -14.89 4.18
N GLY A 67 -19.71 -14.55 5.46
CA GLY A 67 -19.22 -15.34 6.58
C GLY A 67 -17.69 -15.38 6.67
N ILE A 68 -17.01 -14.37 6.11
CA ILE A 68 -15.55 -14.32 6.07
C ILE A 68 -15.04 -13.50 7.26
N THR A 69 -14.32 -14.17 8.16
CA THR A 69 -13.54 -13.52 9.22
C THR A 69 -12.07 -13.66 8.89
N ALA A 70 -11.38 -12.52 8.72
CA ALA A 70 -9.98 -12.52 8.35
C ALA A 70 -9.08 -12.82 9.56
N GLY A 71 -8.11 -13.75 9.38
CA GLY A 71 -7.05 -13.99 10.35
C GLY A 71 -5.87 -13.04 10.13
N LYS A 72 -5.40 -12.90 8.90
CA LYS A 72 -4.32 -12.00 8.49
C LYS A 72 -4.83 -11.06 7.40
N THR A 73 -4.59 -9.77 7.56
CA THR A 73 -5.07 -8.74 6.63
C THR A 73 -3.92 -7.97 6.00
N LEU A 74 -4.04 -7.71 4.70
CA LEU A 74 -3.07 -6.96 3.92
C LEU A 74 -3.76 -5.80 3.21
N LEU A 75 -3.10 -4.66 3.14
CA LEU A 75 -3.53 -3.51 2.35
C LEU A 75 -2.60 -3.33 1.16
N ALA A 76 -3.15 -3.31 -0.05
CA ALA A 76 -2.39 -3.18 -1.28
C ALA A 76 -2.91 -2.02 -2.12
N GLY A 77 -2.00 -1.24 -2.67
CA GLY A 77 -2.34 -0.14 -3.56
C GLY A 77 -1.23 0.20 -4.55
N HIS A 78 -1.64 0.82 -5.66
CA HIS A 78 -0.76 1.34 -6.69
C HIS A 78 -0.99 2.85 -6.86
N SER A 79 0.09 3.59 -7.13
CA SER A 79 0.04 5.04 -7.31
C SER A 79 -0.54 5.73 -6.06
N TRP A 80 -1.58 6.54 -6.16
CA TRP A 80 -2.30 7.12 -5.01
C TRP A 80 -2.78 6.05 -4.01
N GLY A 81 -3.19 4.88 -4.49
CA GLY A 81 -3.50 3.76 -3.60
C GLY A 81 -2.29 3.24 -2.82
N GLY A 82 -1.10 3.33 -3.41
CA GLY A 82 0.16 3.04 -2.73
C GLY A 82 0.51 4.09 -1.67
N ALA A 83 0.30 5.39 -1.97
CA ALA A 83 0.44 6.46 -0.99
C ALA A 83 -0.55 6.30 0.18
N PHE A 84 -1.80 5.94 -0.11
CA PHE A 84 -2.79 5.60 0.92
C PHE A 84 -2.36 4.41 1.78
N ALA A 85 -1.76 3.37 1.19
CA ALA A 85 -1.25 2.24 1.95
C ALA A 85 -0.14 2.66 2.93
N LEU A 86 0.77 3.56 2.52
CA LEU A 86 1.79 4.14 3.40
C LEU A 86 1.17 5.05 4.49
N TYR A 87 0.19 5.87 4.13
CA TYR A 87 -0.57 6.67 5.10
C TYR A 87 -1.22 5.77 6.17
N MET A 88 -1.90 4.71 5.75
CA MET A 88 -2.51 3.74 6.66
C MET A 88 -1.48 3.04 7.53
N MET A 89 -0.30 2.72 7.00
CA MET A 89 0.79 2.11 7.77
C MET A 89 1.24 3.00 8.94
N ALA A 90 1.25 4.32 8.76
CA ALA A 90 1.59 5.28 9.81
C ALA A 90 0.42 5.63 10.72
N SER A 91 -0.79 5.26 10.35
CA SER A 91 -2.00 5.60 11.12
C SER A 91 -2.13 4.72 12.37
N ALA A 92 -2.48 5.34 13.50
CA ALA A 92 -2.83 4.62 14.74
C ALA A 92 -4.07 3.70 14.59
N LYS A 93 -4.87 3.90 13.54
CA LYS A 93 -6.06 3.07 13.22
C LYS A 93 -5.69 1.80 12.46
N SER A 94 -4.44 1.65 12.02
CA SER A 94 -4.02 0.53 11.21
C SER A 94 -4.00 -0.78 11.99
N THR A 95 -4.64 -1.79 11.42
CA THR A 95 -4.69 -3.15 11.97
C THR A 95 -4.09 -4.19 11.02
N PHE A 96 -3.54 -3.74 9.88
CA PHE A 96 -3.02 -4.64 8.84
C PHE A 96 -1.71 -5.31 9.27
N ASP A 97 -1.51 -6.54 8.81
CA ASP A 97 -0.29 -7.33 9.02
C ASP A 97 0.77 -7.05 7.96
N GLY A 98 0.37 -6.41 6.87
CA GLY A 98 1.30 -6.03 5.81
C GLY A 98 0.71 -5.06 4.81
N TYR A 99 1.63 -4.38 4.14
CA TYR A 99 1.34 -3.32 3.16
C TYR A 99 2.08 -3.58 1.87
N LEU A 100 1.40 -3.36 0.75
CA LEU A 100 1.99 -3.32 -0.57
C LEU A 100 1.76 -1.94 -1.17
N ALA A 101 2.82 -1.20 -1.39
CA ALA A 101 2.79 0.09 -2.03
C ALA A 101 3.60 0.03 -3.33
N SER A 102 2.88 -0.03 -4.45
CA SER A 102 3.47 -0.02 -5.79
C SER A 102 3.44 1.39 -6.36
N SER A 103 4.58 1.89 -6.76
CA SER A 103 4.77 3.24 -7.30
C SER A 103 4.04 4.32 -6.46
N PRO A 104 4.22 4.34 -5.14
CA PRO A 104 3.59 5.36 -4.31
C PRO A 104 4.26 6.71 -4.52
N PRO A 105 3.53 7.79 -4.84
CA PRO A 105 4.10 9.13 -4.77
C PRO A 105 4.45 9.47 -3.33
N ILE A 106 5.70 9.91 -3.11
CA ILE A 106 6.18 10.44 -1.83
C ILE A 106 6.10 11.96 -1.95
N LEU A 107 5.03 12.53 -1.42
CA LEU A 107 4.67 13.95 -1.62
C LEU A 107 5.69 14.92 -1.01
N ASP A 108 6.44 14.48 -0.03
CA ASP A 108 7.52 15.23 0.56
C ASP A 108 8.83 14.45 0.46
N THR A 109 9.73 14.94 -0.34
CA THR A 109 11.01 14.29 -0.66
C THR A 109 12.19 14.89 0.10
N SER A 110 11.96 15.76 1.10
CA SER A 110 13.03 16.17 1.99
C SER A 110 13.45 15.02 2.89
N LEU A 111 14.75 14.80 3.01
CA LEU A 111 15.32 13.73 3.85
C LEU A 111 14.82 13.83 5.30
N GLU A 112 14.72 15.03 5.83
CA GLU A 112 14.29 15.30 7.21
C GLU A 112 12.85 14.81 7.44
N GLN A 113 11.93 15.12 6.54
CA GLN A 113 10.52 14.75 6.68
C GLN A 113 10.29 13.25 6.46
N VAL A 114 11.03 12.63 5.53
CA VAL A 114 10.99 11.18 5.33
C VAL A 114 11.57 10.46 6.55
N ASP A 115 12.68 10.94 7.12
CA ASP A 115 13.24 10.38 8.35
C ASP A 115 12.29 10.54 9.54
N ASP A 116 11.63 11.70 9.67
CA ASP A 116 10.64 11.94 10.73
C ASP A 116 9.41 11.05 10.56
N PHE A 117 8.93 10.85 9.34
CA PHE A 117 7.87 9.89 9.06
C PHE A 117 8.26 8.49 9.56
N VAL A 118 9.45 8.00 9.18
CA VAL A 118 9.93 6.65 9.54
C VAL A 118 10.14 6.50 11.05
N LYS A 119 10.77 7.48 11.72
CA LYS A 119 11.00 7.47 13.18
C LYS A 119 9.70 7.45 13.99
N ASN A 120 8.61 7.94 13.42
CA ASN A 120 7.30 7.95 14.07
C ASN A 120 6.48 6.67 13.82
N LEU A 121 6.94 5.75 12.99
CA LEU A 121 6.26 4.47 12.75
C LEU A 121 6.24 3.62 14.04
N LYS A 122 5.07 3.09 14.36
CA LYS A 122 4.88 2.20 15.53
C LYS A 122 3.91 1.09 15.18
N PHE A 123 4.31 -0.13 15.43
CA PHE A 123 3.48 -1.31 15.18
C PHE A 123 3.27 -2.12 16.46
N ALA A 124 2.03 -2.55 16.69
CA ALA A 124 1.69 -3.43 17.82
C ALA A 124 2.12 -4.89 17.59
N LYS A 125 2.45 -5.24 16.34
CA LYS A 125 2.82 -6.61 15.91
C LYS A 125 3.87 -6.54 14.81
N ASN A 126 4.48 -7.69 14.48
CA ASN A 126 5.36 -7.80 13.32
C ASN A 126 4.59 -7.45 12.04
N THR A 127 5.09 -6.50 11.30
CA THR A 127 4.46 -5.95 10.09
C THR A 127 5.40 -6.10 8.90
N LYS A 128 4.86 -6.32 7.71
CA LYS A 128 5.64 -6.39 6.47
C LYS A 128 5.27 -5.25 5.53
N LEU A 129 6.25 -4.66 4.87
CA LEU A 129 6.08 -3.67 3.81
C LEU A 129 6.77 -4.12 2.53
N PHE A 130 6.04 -4.14 1.43
CA PHE A 130 6.59 -4.31 0.10
C PHE A 130 6.46 -3.00 -0.68
N LEU A 131 7.59 -2.47 -1.12
CA LEU A 131 7.72 -1.29 -1.97
C LEU A 131 8.15 -1.71 -3.36
N SER A 132 7.64 -1.04 -4.38
CA SER A 132 8.13 -1.21 -5.74
C SER A 132 7.90 0.05 -6.58
N PHE A 133 8.71 0.21 -7.63
CA PHE A 133 8.44 1.14 -8.73
C PHE A 133 9.08 0.62 -10.02
N GLY A 134 8.64 1.17 -11.16
CA GLY A 134 9.13 0.79 -12.48
C GLY A 134 10.37 1.58 -12.88
N ALA A 135 11.38 0.90 -13.42
CA ALA A 135 12.60 1.58 -13.89
C ALA A 135 12.35 2.54 -15.08
N CYS A 136 11.23 2.33 -15.80
CA CYS A 136 10.82 3.19 -16.92
C CYS A 136 9.76 4.24 -16.50
N GLU A 137 9.56 4.50 -15.22
CA GLU A 137 8.77 5.64 -14.79
C GLU A 137 9.52 6.93 -15.10
N GLY A 138 8.93 7.75 -15.99
CA GLY A 138 9.60 8.91 -16.55
C GLY A 138 9.74 10.09 -15.58
N PRO A 139 10.30 11.22 -16.05
CA PRO A 139 10.64 12.37 -15.19
C PRO A 139 9.44 13.04 -14.52
N ASN A 140 8.22 12.80 -15.00
CA ASN A 140 6.99 13.30 -14.37
C ASN A 140 6.64 12.54 -13.07
N PHE A 141 7.39 11.50 -12.70
CA PHE A 141 7.23 10.67 -11.52
C PHE A 141 8.47 10.73 -10.62
N ALA A 142 9.13 11.89 -10.53
CA ALA A 142 10.30 12.08 -9.66
C ALA A 142 9.96 11.84 -8.18
N ASP A 143 8.76 12.20 -7.76
CA ASP A 143 8.19 11.90 -6.44
C ASP A 143 8.14 10.38 -6.13
N ILE A 144 8.14 9.54 -7.15
CA ILE A 144 8.23 8.09 -7.03
C ILE A 144 9.67 7.62 -7.17
N THR A 145 10.32 7.95 -8.30
CA THR A 145 11.65 7.40 -8.65
C THR A 145 12.79 7.88 -7.76
N GLU A 146 12.63 9.05 -7.13
CA GLU A 146 13.54 9.58 -6.10
C GLU A 146 13.00 9.35 -4.69
N GLY A 147 11.70 9.54 -4.48
CA GLY A 147 11.06 9.45 -3.17
C GLY A 147 11.04 8.04 -2.59
N VAL A 148 10.72 7.01 -3.39
CA VAL A 148 10.67 5.62 -2.90
C VAL A 148 12.05 5.09 -2.48
N PRO A 149 13.15 5.31 -3.22
CA PRO A 149 14.48 4.99 -2.73
C PRO A 149 14.87 5.73 -1.46
N LEU A 150 14.50 7.01 -1.33
CA LEU A 150 14.74 7.80 -0.13
C LEU A 150 13.99 7.23 1.08
N LEU A 151 12.72 6.87 0.92
CA LEU A 151 11.95 6.20 1.95
C LEU A 151 12.58 4.86 2.35
N ASN A 152 13.00 4.04 1.39
CA ASN A 152 13.66 2.77 1.68
C ASN A 152 14.96 2.98 2.47
N GLN A 153 15.78 3.95 2.08
CA GLN A 153 17.02 4.28 2.80
C GLN A 153 16.73 4.76 4.23
N SER A 154 15.67 5.50 4.45
CA SER A 154 15.25 5.93 5.79
C SER A 154 14.76 4.75 6.63
N LEU A 155 14.01 3.82 6.03
CA LEU A 155 13.56 2.58 6.69
C LEU A 155 14.75 1.70 7.10
N ASP A 156 15.79 1.59 6.27
CA ASP A 156 17.02 0.86 6.61
C ASP A 156 17.76 1.47 7.81
N ARG A 157 17.68 2.80 7.98
CA ARG A 157 18.38 3.53 9.06
C ARG A 157 17.58 3.64 10.35
N HIS A 158 16.28 3.83 10.25
CA HIS A 158 15.43 4.27 11.35
C HIS A 158 14.18 3.43 11.55
N GLY A 159 13.94 2.44 10.66
CA GLY A 159 12.75 1.60 10.75
C GLY A 159 12.67 0.84 12.08
N PRO A 160 11.47 0.64 12.63
CA PRO A 160 11.31 -0.11 13.87
C PRO A 160 11.64 -1.60 13.68
N ASP A 161 12.20 -2.24 14.71
CA ASP A 161 12.67 -3.63 14.68
C ASP A 161 11.60 -4.66 14.26
N ASN A 162 10.34 -4.34 14.49
CA ASN A 162 9.21 -5.21 14.12
C ASN A 162 8.60 -4.89 12.73
N LEU A 163 9.29 -4.09 11.90
CA LEU A 163 8.97 -3.89 10.50
C LEU A 163 9.98 -4.61 9.61
N GLN A 164 9.50 -5.56 8.81
CA GLN A 164 10.27 -6.13 7.71
C GLN A 164 9.87 -5.44 6.41
N HIS A 165 10.81 -4.85 5.69
CA HIS A 165 10.51 -4.20 4.42
C HIS A 165 11.36 -4.74 3.27
N ARG A 166 10.87 -4.55 2.06
CA ARG A 166 11.55 -4.92 0.82
C ARG A 166 11.19 -3.93 -0.27
N LEU A 167 12.21 -3.39 -0.94
CA LEU A 167 12.05 -2.62 -2.18
C LEU A 167 12.45 -3.47 -3.38
N ILE A 168 11.65 -3.42 -4.46
CA ILE A 168 12.01 -3.98 -5.77
C ILE A 168 11.77 -2.91 -6.83
N VAL A 169 12.80 -2.64 -7.63
CA VAL A 169 12.68 -1.90 -8.88
C VAL A 169 12.43 -2.92 -10.00
N LEU A 170 11.40 -2.69 -10.80
CA LEU A 170 11.04 -3.60 -11.89
C LEU A 170 11.53 -3.01 -13.21
N ASP A 171 12.51 -3.70 -13.81
CA ASP A 171 13.05 -3.36 -15.12
C ASP A 171 11.94 -3.41 -16.18
N ASP A 172 12.05 -2.54 -17.19
CA ASP A 172 11.10 -2.42 -18.31
C ASP A 172 9.66 -2.05 -17.96
N GLU A 173 9.34 -1.77 -16.69
CA GLU A 173 8.00 -1.37 -16.26
C GLU A 173 7.86 0.16 -16.17
N THR A 174 6.74 0.64 -16.71
CA THR A 174 6.28 2.02 -16.57
C THR A 174 5.31 2.15 -15.40
N HIS A 175 4.89 3.38 -15.06
CA HIS A 175 3.87 3.62 -14.03
C HIS A 175 2.58 2.82 -14.26
N SER A 176 2.15 2.66 -15.49
CA SER A 176 0.90 1.95 -15.81
C SER A 176 1.07 0.43 -15.85
N SER A 177 2.20 -0.08 -16.34
CA SER A 177 2.38 -1.52 -16.54
C SER A 177 2.80 -2.27 -15.27
N ILE A 178 3.46 -1.60 -14.34
CA ILE A 178 4.02 -2.21 -13.13
C ILE A 178 2.97 -2.80 -12.17
N SER A 179 1.73 -2.31 -12.19
CA SER A 179 0.74 -2.64 -11.16
C SER A 179 0.53 -4.15 -10.97
N LEU A 180 0.43 -4.93 -12.05
CA LEU A 180 0.22 -6.38 -11.98
C LEU A 180 1.47 -7.15 -11.53
N PRO A 181 2.67 -6.96 -12.12
CA PRO A 181 3.87 -7.63 -11.66
C PRO A 181 4.26 -7.26 -10.22
N ALA A 182 4.05 -6.01 -9.81
CA ALA A 182 4.27 -5.58 -8.41
C ALA A 182 3.32 -6.30 -7.45
N MET A 183 2.02 -6.40 -7.81
CA MET A 183 1.03 -7.11 -7.01
C MET A 183 1.40 -8.57 -6.84
N SER A 184 1.78 -9.27 -7.92
CA SER A 184 2.19 -10.67 -7.88
C SER A 184 3.40 -10.89 -6.96
N LYS A 185 4.47 -10.09 -7.13
CA LYS A 185 5.70 -10.20 -6.33
C LYS A 185 5.48 -9.81 -4.86
N GLY A 186 4.73 -8.75 -4.63
CA GLY A 186 4.44 -8.25 -3.28
C GLY A 186 3.55 -9.18 -2.48
N LEU A 187 2.49 -9.73 -3.07
CA LEU A 187 1.65 -10.74 -2.42
C LEU A 187 2.47 -11.98 -2.05
N ARG A 188 3.35 -12.45 -2.94
CA ARG A 188 4.25 -13.56 -2.63
C ARG A 188 5.11 -13.26 -1.41
N TYR A 189 5.73 -12.07 -1.32
CA TYR A 189 6.54 -11.66 -0.17
C TYR A 189 5.72 -11.55 1.12
N LEU A 190 4.53 -10.93 1.05
CA LEU A 190 3.70 -10.67 2.22
C LEU A 190 3.02 -11.94 2.78
N LEU A 191 2.70 -12.91 1.90
CA LEU A 191 1.97 -14.13 2.25
C LEU A 191 2.90 -15.31 2.59
N GLN A 192 4.22 -15.16 2.48
CA GLN A 192 5.17 -16.16 2.97
C GLN A 192 4.99 -16.40 4.47
N ARG A 193 4.95 -17.69 4.84
CA ARG A 193 4.83 -18.18 6.21
C ARG A 193 6.09 -17.90 7.03
#